data_73b3bf11a8196a40e6ffe3a6f0a191d5
#
_entry.id   73b3bf11a8196a40e6ffe3a6f0a191d5
#
_cell.length_a   1.000
_cell.length_b   1.000
_cell.length_c   1.000
_cell.angle_alpha   90.00
_cell.angle_beta   90.00
_cell.angle_gamma   90.00
#
_symmetry.space_group_name_H-M   'P 1'
#
loop_
_entity.id
_entity.type
_entity.pdbx_description
1 polymer ?
#
loop_
_entity_poly.entity_id
_entity_poly.type
_entity_poly.pdbx_seq_one_letter_code
_entity_poly.pdbx_strand_id
1 'polypeptide(L)'
;GIVVFNTPGANANAVKELVIAGLLISNRKVIEGYEWAKTLKGNGAAVGKMVEKGKSQFVGPEIKGKTLGVIGLGAIGILVANAAVALGMNVIGFDPFMSVGNALKLAPTVKLMKSAEDVMVNCDYLTIHVPLTDDTRDMVDADMIAKMKDGVRILNFSRDGLVNSTAVLEAVKSGKVAKYVTDFGTDDILGEENIICLPHLGASTPESEENCAVMACDQVK
;
A
#
# COMPACT_ATOMS: atom_id res chain seq x y z
N GLY A 1 22.52 -27.23 18.36
CA GLY A 1 21.92 -26.31 17.42
C GLY A 1 21.79 -24.93 18.06
N ILE A 2 21.70 -23.88 17.23
CA ILE A 2 21.41 -22.52 17.69
C ILE A 2 19.89 -22.38 17.67
N VAL A 3 19.30 -21.89 18.77
CA VAL A 3 17.88 -21.58 18.81
C VAL A 3 17.66 -20.23 18.13
N VAL A 4 16.72 -20.18 17.19
CA VAL A 4 16.35 -18.95 16.45
C VAL A 4 14.90 -18.61 16.75
N PHE A 5 14.64 -17.36 17.10
CA PHE A 5 13.32 -16.83 17.36
C PHE A 5 12.91 -15.89 16.21
N ASN A 6 11.62 -15.86 15.93
CA ASN A 6 11.03 -14.91 14.99
C ASN A 6 9.88 -14.20 15.68
N THR A 7 9.67 -12.92 15.40
CA THR A 7 8.66 -12.04 16.02
C THR A 7 7.58 -11.62 15.00
N PRO A 8 6.82 -12.57 14.42
CA PRO A 8 5.86 -12.24 13.37
C PRO A 8 4.75 -11.32 13.91
N GLY A 9 4.54 -10.22 13.21
CA GLY A 9 3.51 -9.23 13.56
C GLY A 9 3.95 -8.14 14.54
N ALA A 10 5.19 -8.18 15.08
CA ALA A 10 5.68 -7.13 15.97
C ALA A 10 5.66 -5.74 15.34
N ASN A 11 5.90 -5.65 14.03
CA ASN A 11 5.90 -4.42 13.23
C ASN A 11 4.57 -4.17 12.50
N ALA A 12 3.54 -4.98 12.74
CA ALA A 12 2.32 -4.94 11.91
C ALA A 12 1.61 -3.58 11.95
N ASN A 13 1.61 -2.89 13.09
CA ASN A 13 1.00 -1.57 13.20
C ASN A 13 1.79 -0.52 12.41
N ALA A 14 3.12 -0.53 12.51
CA ALA A 14 3.98 0.42 11.78
C ALA A 14 3.79 0.27 10.25
N VAL A 15 3.82 -0.96 9.75
CA VAL A 15 3.56 -1.23 8.33
C VAL A 15 2.16 -0.79 7.93
N LYS A 16 1.12 -1.07 8.73
CA LYS A 16 -0.24 -0.61 8.47
C LYS A 16 -0.30 0.92 8.32
N GLU A 17 0.38 1.67 9.18
CA GLU A 17 0.39 3.14 9.11
C GLU A 17 1.06 3.63 7.82
N LEU A 18 2.17 3.01 7.40
CA LEU A 18 2.80 3.35 6.13
C LEU A 18 1.91 3.00 4.93
N VAL A 19 1.18 1.87 4.97
CA VAL A 19 0.21 1.51 3.92
C VAL A 19 -0.91 2.54 3.83
N ILE A 20 -1.46 3.00 4.95
CA ILE A 20 -2.50 4.05 4.96
C ILE A 20 -1.95 5.38 4.43
N ALA A 21 -0.74 5.77 4.80
CA ALA A 21 -0.06 6.92 4.21
C ALA A 21 0.09 6.76 2.69
N GLY A 22 0.58 5.60 2.23
CA GLY A 22 0.68 5.24 0.82
C GLY A 22 -0.66 5.33 0.09
N LEU A 23 -1.72 4.83 0.69
CA LEU A 23 -3.08 4.91 0.16
C LEU A 23 -3.50 6.37 -0.06
N LEU A 24 -3.29 7.25 0.91
CA LEU A 24 -3.68 8.65 0.83
C LEU A 24 -2.84 9.44 -0.18
N ILE A 25 -1.52 9.23 -0.22
CA ILE A 25 -0.64 9.89 -1.21
C ILE A 25 -0.82 9.37 -2.63
N SER A 26 -1.26 8.10 -2.79
CA SER A 26 -1.63 7.58 -4.12
C SER A 26 -2.85 8.30 -4.70
N ASN A 27 -3.69 8.87 -3.85
CA ASN A 27 -4.96 9.47 -4.18
C ASN A 27 -4.88 10.99 -4.34
N ARG A 28 -4.17 11.65 -3.42
CA ARG A 28 -3.99 13.10 -3.38
C ARG A 28 -2.56 13.41 -3.80
N LYS A 29 -2.37 14.35 -4.70
CA LYS A 29 -1.05 14.80 -5.18
C LYS A 29 -0.30 15.61 -4.11
N VAL A 30 -0.13 15.01 -2.91
CA VAL A 30 0.46 15.71 -1.75
C VAL A 30 1.95 15.93 -1.94
N ILE A 31 2.68 14.92 -2.42
CA ILE A 31 4.12 15.00 -2.64
C ILE A 31 4.42 16.02 -3.74
N GLU A 32 3.75 15.92 -4.87
CA GLU A 32 3.90 16.84 -6.00
C GLU A 32 3.53 18.27 -5.59
N GLY A 33 2.45 18.42 -4.83
CA GLY A 33 2.03 19.72 -4.29
C GLY A 33 3.01 20.33 -3.31
N TYR A 34 3.61 19.50 -2.46
CA TYR A 34 4.66 19.92 -1.53
C TYR A 34 5.92 20.39 -2.27
N GLU A 35 6.41 19.61 -3.23
CA GLU A 35 7.59 19.99 -4.02
C GLU A 35 7.34 21.28 -4.80
N TRP A 36 6.17 21.40 -5.41
CA TRP A 36 5.80 22.65 -6.09
C TRP A 36 5.74 23.85 -5.13
N ALA A 37 5.13 23.69 -3.94
CA ALA A 37 5.03 24.78 -2.98
C ALA A 37 6.40 25.31 -2.53
N LYS A 38 7.43 24.46 -2.45
CA LYS A 38 8.80 24.85 -2.15
C LYS A 38 9.37 25.82 -3.20
N THR A 39 8.99 25.68 -4.47
CA THR A 39 9.45 26.55 -5.55
C THR A 39 8.94 27.98 -5.43
N LEU A 40 7.90 28.22 -4.63
CA LEU A 40 7.33 29.55 -4.41
C LEU A 40 8.11 30.38 -3.40
N LYS A 41 9.12 29.82 -2.75
CA LYS A 41 9.98 30.56 -1.80
C LYS A 41 10.67 31.74 -2.52
N GLY A 42 10.67 32.89 -1.86
CA GLY A 42 11.29 34.12 -2.38
C GLY A 42 10.31 35.09 -3.05
N ASN A 43 9.04 34.73 -3.25
CA ASN A 43 8.04 35.61 -3.87
C ASN A 43 7.29 36.52 -2.87
N GLY A 44 7.72 36.56 -1.60
CA GLY A 44 7.18 37.48 -0.58
C GLY A 44 5.65 37.40 -0.44
N ALA A 45 5.00 38.57 -0.44
CA ALA A 45 3.54 38.69 -0.29
C ALA A 45 2.75 38.04 -1.48
N ALA A 46 3.36 37.74 -2.58
CA ALA A 46 2.70 37.13 -3.74
C ALA A 46 2.40 35.64 -3.54
N VAL A 47 3.08 34.95 -2.61
CA VAL A 47 2.97 33.50 -2.40
C VAL A 47 1.52 33.03 -2.24
N GLY A 48 0.72 33.73 -1.42
CA GLY A 48 -0.68 33.35 -1.21
C GLY A 48 -1.51 33.32 -2.50
N LYS A 49 -1.36 34.34 -3.35
CA LYS A 49 -2.04 34.40 -4.66
C LYS A 49 -1.54 33.31 -5.62
N MET A 50 -0.24 33.03 -5.59
CA MET A 50 0.36 31.97 -6.41
C MET A 50 -0.18 30.59 -6.01
N VAL A 51 -0.29 30.30 -4.70
CA VAL A 51 -0.88 29.07 -4.17
C VAL A 51 -2.32 28.91 -4.65
N GLU A 52 -3.16 29.93 -4.46
CA GLU A 52 -4.57 29.88 -4.88
C GLU A 52 -4.71 29.66 -6.40
N LYS A 53 -3.87 30.27 -7.20
CA LYS A 53 -3.87 30.12 -8.67
C LYS A 53 -3.39 28.73 -9.12
N GLY A 54 -2.41 28.14 -8.42
CA GLY A 54 -1.76 26.91 -8.84
C GLY A 54 -2.33 25.63 -8.22
N LYS A 55 -3.09 25.70 -7.12
CA LYS A 55 -3.53 24.52 -6.37
C LYS A 55 -4.40 23.53 -7.16
N SER A 56 -5.11 24.00 -8.20
CA SER A 56 -6.01 23.15 -9.01
C SER A 56 -5.29 22.03 -9.76
N GLN A 57 -4.00 22.15 -10.04
CA GLN A 57 -3.20 21.10 -10.69
C GLN A 57 -2.95 19.87 -9.78
N PHE A 58 -3.19 20.02 -8.46
CA PHE A 58 -2.98 18.97 -7.46
C PHE A 58 -4.29 18.35 -6.96
N VAL A 59 -5.38 18.53 -7.69
CA VAL A 59 -6.66 17.89 -7.37
C VAL A 59 -6.53 16.38 -7.51
N GLY A 60 -7.09 15.65 -6.53
CA GLY A 60 -7.19 14.20 -6.53
C GLY A 60 -8.50 13.74 -5.93
N PRO A 61 -8.95 12.49 -6.24
CA PRO A 61 -10.21 11.95 -5.73
C PRO A 61 -10.16 11.65 -4.23
N GLU A 62 -11.30 11.37 -3.63
CA GLU A 62 -11.42 10.85 -2.26
C GLU A 62 -11.45 9.33 -2.26
N ILE A 63 -10.98 8.71 -1.16
CA ILE A 63 -11.02 7.24 -0.99
C ILE A 63 -12.38 6.74 -0.48
N LYS A 64 -13.17 7.59 0.16
CA LYS A 64 -14.49 7.22 0.70
C LYS A 64 -15.40 6.63 -0.37
N GLY A 65 -16.00 5.48 -0.07
CA GLY A 65 -16.88 4.75 -1.00
C GLY A 65 -16.16 3.98 -2.11
N LYS A 66 -14.83 4.12 -2.25
CA LYS A 66 -14.02 3.32 -3.16
C LYS A 66 -13.75 1.93 -2.56
N THR A 67 -13.38 0.98 -3.40
CA THR A 67 -13.11 -0.40 -3.00
C THR A 67 -11.61 -0.62 -2.85
N LEU A 68 -11.17 -1.00 -1.64
CA LEU A 68 -9.83 -1.51 -1.38
C LEU A 68 -9.84 -3.03 -1.48
N GLY A 69 -9.00 -3.59 -2.33
CA GLY A 69 -8.66 -5.01 -2.37
C GLY A 69 -7.44 -5.30 -1.48
N VAL A 70 -7.57 -6.29 -0.60
CA VAL A 70 -6.50 -6.72 0.31
C VAL A 70 -6.17 -8.18 0.02
N ILE A 71 -4.96 -8.44 -0.46
CA ILE A 71 -4.43 -9.80 -0.66
C ILE A 71 -3.54 -10.15 0.53
N GLY A 72 -3.91 -11.20 1.26
CA GLY A 72 -3.28 -11.58 2.53
C GLY A 72 -3.92 -10.87 3.72
N LEU A 73 -4.70 -11.61 4.50
CA LEU A 73 -5.39 -11.14 5.71
C LEU A 73 -4.72 -11.70 6.98
N GLY A 74 -3.38 -11.60 6.99
CA GLY A 74 -2.53 -11.86 8.15
C GLY A 74 -2.49 -10.67 9.12
N ALA A 75 -1.44 -10.62 9.95
CA ALA A 75 -1.29 -9.60 10.99
C ALA A 75 -1.39 -8.15 10.45
N ILE A 76 -0.79 -7.87 9.29
CA ILE A 76 -0.80 -6.55 8.66
C ILE A 76 -2.11 -6.32 7.90
N GLY A 77 -2.50 -7.26 7.02
CA GLY A 77 -3.64 -7.08 6.13
C GLY A 77 -4.96 -6.85 6.86
N ILE A 78 -5.18 -7.50 8.01
CA ILE A 78 -6.37 -7.26 8.87
C ILE A 78 -6.38 -5.83 9.41
N LEU A 79 -5.24 -5.33 9.89
CA LEU A 79 -5.14 -3.97 10.41
C LEU A 79 -5.40 -2.93 9.31
N VAL A 80 -4.86 -3.16 8.10
CA VAL A 80 -5.10 -2.30 6.94
C VAL A 80 -6.57 -2.34 6.53
N ALA A 81 -7.16 -3.54 6.42
CA ALA A 81 -8.57 -3.71 6.07
C ALA A 81 -9.50 -2.97 7.04
N ASN A 82 -9.28 -3.13 8.35
CA ASN A 82 -10.07 -2.48 9.38
C ASN A 82 -9.90 -0.95 9.37
N ALA A 83 -8.67 -0.46 9.17
CA ALA A 83 -8.41 0.97 9.05
C ALA A 83 -9.09 1.57 7.81
N ALA A 84 -9.08 0.88 6.67
CA ALA A 84 -9.75 1.31 5.45
C ALA A 84 -11.28 1.36 5.61
N VAL A 85 -11.87 0.39 6.30
CA VAL A 85 -13.30 0.43 6.70
C VAL A 85 -13.60 1.67 7.53
N ALA A 86 -12.76 1.98 8.53
CA ALA A 86 -12.93 3.17 9.37
C ALA A 86 -12.80 4.48 8.58
N LEU A 87 -12.03 4.49 7.49
CA LEU A 87 -11.91 5.61 6.55
C LEU A 87 -13.07 5.68 5.53
N GLY A 88 -14.05 4.78 5.64
CA GLY A 88 -15.25 4.78 4.79
C GLY A 88 -15.08 4.11 3.43
N MET A 89 -14.07 3.27 3.25
CA MET A 89 -13.91 2.46 2.05
C MET A 89 -14.76 1.19 2.12
N ASN A 90 -15.13 0.65 0.97
CA ASN A 90 -15.55 -0.74 0.84
C ASN A 90 -14.28 -1.61 0.82
N VAL A 91 -14.27 -2.71 1.55
CA VAL A 91 -13.10 -3.58 1.60
C VAL A 91 -13.48 -4.99 1.16
N ILE A 92 -12.72 -5.50 0.20
CA ILE A 92 -12.77 -6.90 -0.22
C ILE A 92 -11.40 -7.53 0.01
N GLY A 93 -11.35 -8.81 0.37
CA GLY A 93 -10.07 -9.43 0.66
C GLY A 93 -10.05 -10.92 0.39
N PHE A 94 -8.84 -11.46 0.25
CA PHE A 94 -8.59 -12.88 0.06
C PHE A 94 -7.35 -13.32 0.83
N ASP A 95 -7.47 -14.45 1.52
CA ASP A 95 -6.37 -15.16 2.15
C ASP A 95 -6.73 -16.65 2.21
N PRO A 96 -5.99 -17.54 1.50
CA PRO A 96 -6.27 -18.97 1.51
C PRO A 96 -5.92 -19.66 2.83
N PHE A 97 -5.14 -18.99 3.69
CA PHE A 97 -4.66 -19.51 4.97
C PHE A 97 -5.26 -18.80 6.20
N MET A 98 -6.39 -18.11 6.01
CA MET A 98 -7.02 -17.36 7.09
C MET A 98 -7.41 -18.27 8.26
N SER A 99 -6.86 -18.00 9.44
CA SER A 99 -7.25 -18.68 10.67
C SER A 99 -8.58 -18.13 11.21
N VAL A 100 -9.29 -18.94 12.00
CA VAL A 100 -10.50 -18.49 12.71
C VAL A 100 -10.21 -17.26 13.59
N GLY A 101 -9.07 -17.26 14.29
CA GLY A 101 -8.65 -16.13 15.12
C GLY A 101 -8.43 -14.84 14.31
N ASN A 102 -7.94 -14.95 13.10
CA ASN A 102 -7.79 -13.81 12.18
C ASN A 102 -9.16 -13.33 11.66
N ALA A 103 -10.03 -14.25 11.28
CA ALA A 103 -11.38 -13.93 10.83
C ALA A 103 -12.19 -13.16 11.90
N LEU A 104 -12.04 -13.52 13.17
CA LEU A 104 -12.71 -12.82 14.29
C LEU A 104 -12.19 -11.39 14.54
N LYS A 105 -10.99 -11.06 14.08
CA LYS A 105 -10.41 -9.70 14.19
C LYS A 105 -10.79 -8.80 13.03
N LEU A 106 -11.31 -9.37 11.96
CA LEU A 106 -11.67 -8.64 10.74
C LEU A 106 -13.00 -7.91 10.95
N ALA A 107 -13.09 -6.66 10.50
CA ALA A 107 -14.33 -5.91 10.54
C ALA A 107 -15.46 -6.66 9.77
N PRO A 108 -16.66 -6.79 10.33
CA PRO A 108 -17.74 -7.60 9.73
C PRO A 108 -18.20 -7.15 8.34
N THR A 109 -17.87 -5.92 7.95
CA THR A 109 -18.21 -5.34 6.64
C THR A 109 -17.19 -5.71 5.55
N VAL A 110 -16.05 -6.31 5.90
CA VAL A 110 -15.08 -6.79 4.92
C VAL A 110 -15.63 -8.03 4.23
N LYS A 111 -15.68 -7.97 2.90
CA LYS A 111 -16.20 -9.07 2.08
C LYS A 111 -15.06 -9.98 1.64
N LEU A 112 -15.13 -11.25 2.03
CA LEU A 112 -14.18 -12.25 1.57
C LEU A 112 -14.51 -12.70 0.15
N MET A 113 -13.48 -12.75 -0.70
CA MET A 113 -13.56 -13.19 -2.09
C MET A 113 -13.07 -14.63 -2.22
N LYS A 114 -13.35 -15.27 -3.35
CA LYS A 114 -13.00 -16.68 -3.59
C LYS A 114 -11.56 -16.89 -4.04
N SER A 115 -10.96 -15.85 -4.65
CA SER A 115 -9.59 -15.90 -5.18
C SER A 115 -8.91 -14.53 -5.09
N ALA A 116 -7.59 -14.50 -5.24
CA ALA A 116 -6.82 -13.28 -5.39
C ALA A 116 -7.23 -12.51 -6.66
N GLU A 117 -7.48 -13.23 -7.77
CA GLU A 117 -7.94 -12.64 -9.03
C GLU A 117 -9.28 -11.91 -8.82
N ASP A 118 -10.24 -12.52 -8.12
CA ASP A 118 -11.54 -11.87 -7.81
C ASP A 118 -11.37 -10.56 -7.03
N VAL A 119 -10.37 -10.47 -6.16
CA VAL A 119 -10.04 -9.22 -5.46
C VAL A 119 -9.47 -8.19 -6.43
N MET A 120 -8.48 -8.58 -7.23
CA MET A 120 -7.73 -7.68 -8.11
C MET A 120 -8.62 -7.05 -9.18
N VAL A 121 -9.53 -7.83 -9.80
CA VAL A 121 -10.41 -7.33 -10.87
C VAL A 121 -11.55 -6.44 -10.36
N ASN A 122 -11.89 -6.53 -9.07
CA ASN A 122 -13.03 -5.81 -8.49
C ASN A 122 -12.65 -4.60 -7.62
N CYS A 123 -11.37 -4.33 -7.38
CA CYS A 123 -10.93 -3.22 -6.54
C CYS A 123 -10.58 -1.96 -7.34
N ASP A 124 -10.64 -0.81 -6.68
CA ASP A 124 -10.14 0.48 -7.17
C ASP A 124 -8.72 0.75 -6.66
N TYR A 125 -8.38 0.17 -5.52
CA TYR A 125 -7.06 0.18 -4.87
C TYR A 125 -6.70 -1.24 -4.48
N LEU A 126 -5.50 -1.68 -4.79
CA LEU A 126 -4.95 -2.97 -4.40
C LEU A 126 -3.83 -2.78 -3.37
N THR A 127 -3.84 -3.57 -2.30
CA THR A 127 -2.71 -3.69 -1.39
C THR A 127 -2.40 -5.16 -1.12
N ILE A 128 -1.11 -5.50 -1.06
CA ILE A 128 -0.63 -6.87 -1.03
C ILE A 128 0.15 -7.10 0.26
N HIS A 129 -0.19 -8.17 0.99
CA HIS A 129 0.40 -8.52 2.29
C HIS A 129 0.69 -10.02 2.40
N VAL A 130 1.26 -10.60 1.34
CA VAL A 130 1.67 -12.00 1.28
C VAL A 130 3.19 -12.13 1.22
N PRO A 131 3.77 -13.25 1.66
CA PRO A 131 5.19 -13.53 1.44
C PRO A 131 5.47 -13.74 -0.05
N LEU A 132 6.72 -13.54 -0.46
CA LEU A 132 7.19 -13.94 -1.78
C LEU A 132 7.48 -15.44 -1.76
N THR A 133 6.80 -16.17 -2.62
CA THR A 133 6.98 -17.60 -2.90
C THR A 133 6.95 -17.80 -4.40
N ASP A 134 7.18 -19.02 -4.87
CA ASP A 134 7.06 -19.32 -6.30
C ASP A 134 5.63 -19.06 -6.82
N ASP A 135 4.60 -19.31 -5.98
CA ASP A 135 3.19 -19.07 -6.33
C ASP A 135 2.76 -17.59 -6.32
N THR A 136 3.49 -16.74 -5.59
CA THR A 136 3.16 -15.32 -5.46
C THR A 136 4.09 -14.41 -6.25
N ARG A 137 5.17 -14.96 -6.81
CA ARG A 137 6.09 -14.22 -7.67
C ARG A 137 5.34 -13.68 -8.88
N ASP A 138 5.53 -12.39 -9.15
CA ASP A 138 4.88 -11.67 -10.25
C ASP A 138 3.35 -11.89 -10.31
N MET A 139 2.70 -12.08 -9.14
CA MET A 139 1.25 -12.28 -9.09
C MET A 139 0.46 -11.08 -9.65
N VAL A 140 1.10 -9.93 -9.76
CA VAL A 140 0.61 -8.75 -10.46
C VAL A 140 1.50 -8.52 -11.67
N ASP A 141 1.24 -9.28 -12.71
CA ASP A 141 1.89 -9.21 -14.03
C ASP A 141 1.05 -8.41 -15.05
N ALA A 142 1.50 -8.37 -16.29
CA ALA A 142 0.83 -7.65 -17.37
C ALA A 142 -0.58 -8.19 -17.65
N ASP A 143 -0.76 -9.51 -17.64
CA ASP A 143 -2.04 -10.16 -17.90
C ASP A 143 -3.04 -9.88 -16.77
N MET A 144 -2.57 -9.89 -15.52
CA MET A 144 -3.40 -9.55 -14.37
C MET A 144 -3.78 -8.07 -14.37
N ILE A 145 -2.83 -7.18 -14.64
CA ILE A 145 -3.08 -5.73 -14.74
C ILE A 145 -4.11 -5.43 -15.84
N ALA A 146 -4.02 -6.11 -16.98
CA ALA A 146 -4.98 -5.91 -18.08
C ALA A 146 -6.43 -6.21 -17.66
N LYS A 147 -6.65 -7.16 -16.75
CA LYS A 147 -7.97 -7.52 -16.22
C LYS A 147 -8.48 -6.57 -15.13
N MET A 148 -7.60 -5.82 -14.46
CA MET A 148 -8.00 -4.86 -13.42
C MET A 148 -8.81 -3.70 -13.99
N LYS A 149 -9.43 -2.93 -13.11
CA LYS A 149 -10.13 -1.69 -13.50
C LYS A 149 -9.14 -0.65 -14.05
N ASP A 150 -9.60 0.12 -15.02
CA ASP A 150 -8.83 1.27 -15.51
C ASP A 150 -8.66 2.31 -14.40
N GLY A 151 -7.44 2.82 -14.25
CA GLY A 151 -7.11 3.76 -13.21
C GLY A 151 -6.95 3.15 -11.82
N VAL A 152 -6.79 1.83 -11.72
CA VAL A 152 -6.48 1.15 -10.44
C VAL A 152 -5.21 1.73 -9.82
N ARG A 153 -5.13 1.75 -8.50
CA ARG A 153 -3.93 2.11 -7.75
C ARG A 153 -3.41 0.88 -7.02
N ILE A 154 -2.11 0.67 -7.10
CA ILE A 154 -1.45 -0.51 -6.55
C ILE A 154 -0.48 -0.08 -5.45
N LEU A 155 -0.54 -0.73 -4.29
CA LEU A 155 0.34 -0.53 -3.15
C LEU A 155 1.06 -1.84 -2.83
N ASN A 156 2.39 -1.79 -2.79
CA ASN A 156 3.21 -2.94 -2.40
C ASN A 156 4.24 -2.53 -1.33
N PHE A 157 3.91 -2.82 -0.08
CA PHE A 157 4.77 -2.66 1.09
C PHE A 157 5.10 -4.01 1.75
N SER A 158 5.03 -5.08 0.97
CA SER A 158 5.23 -6.44 1.49
C SER A 158 6.56 -7.02 1.07
N ARG A 159 6.73 -7.31 -0.23
CA ARG A 159 7.98 -7.89 -0.77
C ARG A 159 8.21 -7.41 -2.20
N ASP A 160 9.49 -7.24 -2.53
CA ASP A 160 9.91 -7.16 -3.92
C ASP A 160 9.56 -8.45 -4.68
N GLY A 161 9.28 -8.34 -5.97
CA GLY A 161 8.93 -9.48 -6.83
C GLY A 161 7.48 -9.98 -6.75
N LEU A 162 6.59 -9.35 -5.97
CA LEU A 162 5.14 -9.63 -6.01
C LEU A 162 4.45 -8.89 -7.16
N VAL A 163 4.96 -7.74 -7.53
CA VAL A 163 4.51 -6.92 -8.66
C VAL A 163 5.63 -6.89 -9.68
N ASN A 164 5.33 -7.24 -10.92
CA ASN A 164 6.31 -7.15 -12.01
C ASN A 164 6.60 -5.68 -12.34
N SER A 165 7.84 -5.23 -12.12
CA SER A 165 8.24 -3.83 -12.24
C SER A 165 8.06 -3.29 -13.67
N THR A 166 8.45 -4.06 -14.67
CA THR A 166 8.30 -3.68 -16.08
C THR A 166 6.82 -3.56 -16.46
N ALA A 167 6.00 -4.54 -16.08
CA ALA A 167 4.57 -4.54 -16.39
C ALA A 167 3.83 -3.35 -15.72
N VAL A 168 4.13 -3.07 -14.45
CA VAL A 168 3.50 -1.94 -13.75
C VAL A 168 3.96 -0.60 -14.31
N LEU A 169 5.23 -0.47 -14.72
CA LEU A 169 5.76 0.74 -15.35
C LEU A 169 5.03 1.05 -16.68
N GLU A 170 4.89 0.05 -17.55
CA GLU A 170 4.15 0.18 -18.80
C GLU A 170 2.67 0.53 -18.55
N ALA A 171 2.06 -0.11 -17.56
CA ALA A 171 0.67 0.15 -17.19
C ALA A 171 0.46 1.55 -16.61
N VAL A 172 1.42 2.09 -15.86
CA VAL A 172 1.40 3.48 -15.39
C VAL A 172 1.56 4.45 -16.56
N LYS A 173 2.49 4.19 -17.49
CA LYS A 173 2.71 5.01 -18.68
C LYS A 173 1.48 5.04 -19.61
N SER A 174 0.76 3.94 -19.71
CA SER A 174 -0.47 3.87 -20.51
C SER A 174 -1.72 4.45 -19.79
N GLY A 175 -1.64 4.73 -18.49
CA GLY A 175 -2.76 5.19 -17.67
C GLY A 175 -3.69 4.06 -17.18
N LYS A 176 -3.40 2.79 -17.47
CA LYS A 176 -4.13 1.63 -16.94
C LYS A 176 -4.02 1.57 -15.42
N VAL A 177 -2.83 1.81 -14.87
CA VAL A 177 -2.56 2.02 -13.45
C VAL A 177 -2.40 3.51 -13.21
N ALA A 178 -3.27 4.09 -12.39
CA ALA A 178 -3.23 5.53 -12.12
C ALA A 178 -2.06 5.92 -11.20
N LYS A 179 -1.65 5.04 -10.29
CA LYS A 179 -0.48 5.25 -9.43
C LYS A 179 0.00 3.91 -8.83
N TYR A 180 1.31 3.76 -8.75
CA TYR A 180 1.98 2.67 -8.04
C TYR A 180 2.74 3.24 -6.85
N VAL A 181 2.56 2.68 -5.66
CA VAL A 181 3.27 3.08 -4.44
C VAL A 181 3.94 1.85 -3.85
N THR A 182 5.24 1.95 -3.62
CA THR A 182 6.04 0.84 -3.10
C THR A 182 7.17 1.35 -2.23
N ASP A 183 7.76 0.49 -1.41
CA ASP A 183 9.02 0.73 -0.71
C ASP A 183 10.16 -0.18 -1.20
N PHE A 184 9.96 -0.75 -2.40
CA PHE A 184 10.95 -1.56 -3.13
C PHE A 184 11.29 -0.86 -4.46
N GLY A 185 12.22 0.11 -4.38
CA GLY A 185 12.65 0.87 -5.56
C GLY A 185 13.66 0.08 -6.40
N THR A 186 13.43 0.04 -7.70
CA THR A 186 14.38 -0.46 -8.71
C THR A 186 14.76 0.68 -9.65
N ASP A 187 15.89 0.58 -10.34
CA ASP A 187 16.41 1.67 -11.16
C ASP A 187 15.45 2.11 -12.28
N ASP A 188 14.66 1.18 -12.80
CA ASP A 188 13.68 1.39 -13.86
C ASP A 188 12.40 2.15 -13.44
N ILE A 189 12.05 2.11 -12.14
CA ILE A 189 10.83 2.77 -11.63
C ILE A 189 11.10 4.00 -10.77
N LEU A 190 12.35 4.20 -10.32
CA LEU A 190 12.70 5.37 -9.52
C LEU A 190 12.60 6.67 -10.34
N GLY A 191 11.85 7.64 -9.84
CA GLY A 191 11.67 8.94 -10.48
C GLY A 191 10.65 8.97 -11.62
N GLU A 192 10.02 7.84 -11.95
CA GLU A 192 8.96 7.78 -12.96
C GLU A 192 7.69 8.48 -12.48
N GLU A 193 7.02 9.19 -13.39
CA GLU A 193 5.78 9.89 -13.08
C GLU A 193 4.68 8.89 -12.65
N ASN A 194 3.94 9.24 -11.62
CA ASN A 194 2.90 8.40 -11.01
C ASN A 194 3.40 7.10 -10.35
N ILE A 195 4.70 6.96 -10.13
CA ILE A 195 5.29 5.94 -9.27
C ILE A 195 5.90 6.63 -8.04
N ILE A 196 5.49 6.21 -6.85
CA ILE A 196 6.03 6.72 -5.59
C ILE A 196 6.81 5.59 -4.94
N CYS A 197 8.14 5.71 -4.96
CA CYS A 197 9.02 4.81 -4.24
C CYS A 197 9.46 5.45 -2.93
N LEU A 198 9.11 4.82 -1.81
CA LEU A 198 9.57 5.20 -0.48
C LEU A 198 10.79 4.36 -0.11
N PRO A 199 11.71 4.85 0.72
CA PRO A 199 12.72 3.99 1.33
C PRO A 199 12.00 2.95 2.21
N HIS A 200 12.51 1.72 2.30
CA HIS A 200 11.88 0.59 2.99
C HIS A 200 11.66 0.88 4.50
N LEU A 201 10.67 1.71 4.81
CA LEU A 201 10.39 2.28 6.15
C LEU A 201 9.30 1.53 6.93
N GLY A 202 8.74 0.45 6.39
CA GLY A 202 7.58 -0.23 6.98
C GLY A 202 7.73 -0.61 8.45
N ALA A 203 8.91 -1.01 8.89
CA ALA A 203 9.20 -1.37 10.27
C ALA A 203 10.06 -0.32 11.02
N SER A 204 10.37 0.81 10.42
CA SER A 204 11.33 1.79 10.95
C SER A 204 10.66 2.75 11.93
N THR A 205 10.18 2.22 13.06
CA THR A 205 9.64 2.97 14.19
C THR A 205 10.20 2.47 15.50
N PRO A 206 10.39 3.35 16.52
CA PRO A 206 10.86 2.92 17.85
C PRO A 206 9.95 1.84 18.47
N GLU A 207 8.65 1.97 18.29
CA GLU A 207 7.65 1.01 18.79
C GLU A 207 7.79 -0.37 18.13
N SER A 208 8.14 -0.41 16.86
CA SER A 208 8.38 -1.66 16.12
C SER A 208 9.59 -2.40 16.66
N GLU A 209 10.67 -1.68 16.94
CA GLU A 209 11.89 -2.24 17.54
C GLU A 209 11.64 -2.75 18.96
N GLU A 210 10.94 -1.97 19.79
CA GLU A 210 10.55 -2.36 21.14
C GLU A 210 9.67 -3.61 21.14
N ASN A 211 8.63 -3.65 20.29
CA ASN A 211 7.75 -4.80 20.15
C ASN A 211 8.50 -6.07 19.73
N CYS A 212 9.48 -5.95 18.82
CA CYS A 212 10.33 -7.08 18.43
C CYS A 212 11.14 -7.60 19.62
N ALA A 213 11.73 -6.71 20.40
CA ALA A 213 12.52 -7.08 21.58
C ALA A 213 11.67 -7.76 22.66
N VAL A 214 10.50 -7.19 22.98
CA VAL A 214 9.56 -7.77 23.96
C VAL A 214 9.10 -9.15 23.52
N MET A 215 8.63 -9.30 22.26
CA MET A 215 8.17 -10.59 21.76
C MET A 215 9.28 -11.65 21.72
N ALA A 216 10.52 -11.27 21.40
CA ALA A 216 11.65 -12.19 21.44
C ALA A 216 11.95 -12.65 22.89
N CYS A 217 11.95 -11.73 23.85
CA CYS A 217 12.13 -12.05 25.27
C CYS A 217 11.05 -12.97 25.82
N ASP A 218 9.80 -12.80 25.40
CA ASP A 218 8.68 -13.65 25.84
C ASP A 218 8.76 -15.07 25.30
N GLN A 219 9.38 -15.27 24.13
CA GLN A 219 9.62 -16.61 23.57
C GLN A 219 10.79 -17.35 24.25
N VAL A 220 11.70 -16.65 24.90
CA VAL A 220 12.86 -17.23 25.61
C VAL A 220 12.45 -17.74 27.00
N LYS A 221 11.38 -17.21 27.58
CA LYS A 221 10.84 -17.64 28.90
C LYS A 221 10.15 -18.99 28.81
#